data_76759107d0ef2e14bc8ec78c9fd6ca6a
#
_entry.id   76759107d0ef2e14bc8ec78c9fd6ca6a
#
_cell.length_a   1.000
_cell.length_b   1.000
_cell.length_c   1.000
_cell.angle_alpha   90.00
_cell.angle_beta   90.00
_cell.angle_gamma   90.00
#
_symmetry.space_group_name_H-M   'P 1'
#
loop_
_entity.id
_entity.type
_entity.pdbx_description
1 polymer ?
#
loop_
_entity_poly.entity_id
_entity_poly.type
_entity_poly.pdbx_seq_one_letter_code
_entity_poly.pdbx_strand_id
1 'polypeptide(L)'
;MTKLKVFLAVLLASLSLHIHPSEIDSLLRELDMSIRNRPQYTLKRQEQIDALQRKLRLSHSDQERYDLYRELFGKYRSYRMDSALWVANQRVELAKRMKNPLYVRSAELNIAEVMIGVAMYKEGLEILDGIKSADLDASGVSYYYYQYHQVYTLMADYAFSDQMKEHYRGLAYQYKDSIISMRRPGSQGYLLMMSEKLLYEEKYDEAIEILKSCYKTHEEKGYSVAIPSIGLANAYAFMGNTELQKKYLAISAIADIQAATKEYISLWKLANLLFQEGDIKRAYTYIECSMQDATFCN
;
A
#
# COMPACT_ATOMS: atom_id res chain seq x y z
N MET A 1 -33.00 -36.79 3.24
CA MET A 1 -31.89 -36.04 3.94
C MET A 1 -31.21 -35.01 3.08
N THR A 2 -31.29 -35.04 1.77
CA THR A 2 -30.61 -34.10 0.85
C THR A 2 -31.30 -32.73 0.71
N LYS A 3 -32.63 -32.65 0.75
CA LYS A 3 -33.39 -31.40 0.61
C LYS A 3 -33.29 -30.50 1.84
N LEU A 4 -33.11 -31.03 3.04
CA LEU A 4 -32.95 -30.28 4.28
C LEU A 4 -31.54 -29.65 4.37
N LYS A 5 -30.50 -30.31 3.85
CA LYS A 5 -29.14 -29.77 3.79
C LYS A 5 -29.02 -28.62 2.79
N VAL A 6 -29.73 -28.69 1.66
CA VAL A 6 -29.76 -27.60 0.67
C VAL A 6 -30.55 -26.41 1.20
N PHE A 7 -31.63 -26.64 1.95
CA PHE A 7 -32.41 -25.56 2.56
C PHE A 7 -31.63 -24.86 3.70
N LEU A 8 -30.85 -25.62 4.48
CA LEU A 8 -29.97 -25.06 5.52
C LEU A 8 -28.79 -24.29 4.93
N ALA A 9 -28.21 -24.73 3.80
CA ALA A 9 -27.16 -24.03 3.09
C ALA A 9 -27.66 -22.73 2.46
N VAL A 10 -28.89 -22.70 1.93
CA VAL A 10 -29.53 -21.48 1.42
C VAL A 10 -29.92 -20.52 2.55
N LEU A 11 -30.29 -21.01 3.73
CA LEU A 11 -30.58 -20.19 4.91
C LEU A 11 -29.30 -19.62 5.55
N LEU A 12 -28.19 -20.37 5.51
CA LEU A 12 -26.88 -19.90 5.98
C LEU A 12 -26.24 -18.90 4.99
N ALA A 13 -26.52 -19.03 3.69
CA ALA A 13 -26.11 -18.05 2.68
C ALA A 13 -26.90 -16.75 2.76
N SER A 14 -28.11 -16.76 3.33
CA SER A 14 -28.92 -15.55 3.58
C SER A 14 -28.59 -14.81 4.89
N LEU A 15 -27.71 -15.35 5.73
CA LEU A 15 -27.02 -14.64 6.80
C LEU A 15 -25.79 -13.90 6.28
N SER A 16 -25.79 -13.47 5.01
CA SER A 16 -24.96 -12.37 4.56
C SER A 16 -25.28 -11.20 5.50
N LEU A 17 -24.30 -10.78 6.27
CA LEU A 17 -24.33 -9.55 7.06
C LEU A 17 -24.94 -8.44 6.20
N HIS A 18 -26.24 -8.20 6.38
CA HIS A 18 -26.91 -7.05 5.76
C HIS A 18 -26.28 -5.84 6.41
N ILE A 19 -25.26 -5.28 5.77
CA ILE A 19 -24.75 -3.98 6.13
C ILE A 19 -25.92 -3.04 5.90
N HIS A 20 -26.41 -2.44 6.97
CA HIS A 20 -27.47 -1.46 6.86
C HIS A 20 -27.02 -0.38 5.89
N PRO A 21 -27.85 0.06 4.91
CA PRO A 21 -27.52 1.19 4.04
C PRO A 21 -27.00 2.41 4.81
N SER A 22 -27.46 2.58 6.06
CA SER A 22 -26.97 3.61 6.98
C SER A 22 -25.49 3.51 7.35
N GLU A 23 -24.85 2.32 7.35
CA GLU A 23 -23.44 2.18 7.70
C GLU A 23 -22.53 2.68 6.57
N ILE A 24 -22.81 2.26 5.33
CA ILE A 24 -22.06 2.74 4.16
C ILE A 24 -22.27 4.24 3.96
N ASP A 25 -23.48 4.73 4.09
CA ASP A 25 -23.76 6.17 4.02
C ASP A 25 -23.01 6.96 5.09
N SER A 26 -22.85 6.40 6.28
CA SER A 26 -22.06 7.02 7.34
C SER A 26 -20.59 7.09 6.97
N LEU A 27 -20.02 6.00 6.44
CA LEU A 27 -18.62 5.93 5.97
C LEU A 27 -18.39 6.90 4.79
N LEU A 28 -19.30 6.97 3.82
CA LEU A 28 -19.17 7.91 2.72
C LEU A 28 -19.23 9.37 3.19
N ARG A 29 -20.08 9.70 4.19
CA ARG A 29 -20.07 11.04 4.81
C ARG A 29 -18.76 11.33 5.55
N GLU A 30 -18.20 10.35 6.25
CA GLU A 30 -16.89 10.48 6.90
C GLU A 30 -15.79 10.70 5.89
N LEU A 31 -15.82 9.98 4.76
CA LEU A 31 -14.90 10.17 3.65
C LEU A 31 -15.01 11.55 3.04
N ASP A 32 -16.26 12.03 2.79
CA ASP A 32 -16.53 13.39 2.31
C ASP A 32 -15.97 14.46 3.28
N MET A 33 -16.06 14.24 4.59
CA MET A 33 -15.46 15.11 5.60
C MET A 33 -13.94 15.04 5.60
N SER A 34 -13.37 13.84 5.47
CA SER A 34 -11.93 13.63 5.42
C SER A 34 -11.30 14.31 4.20
N ILE A 35 -11.95 14.24 3.04
CA ILE A 35 -11.54 14.98 1.82
C ILE A 35 -11.55 16.49 2.07
N ARG A 36 -12.60 17.04 2.68
CA ARG A 36 -12.67 18.47 3.01
C ARG A 36 -11.59 18.89 4.01
N ASN A 37 -11.26 18.03 4.97
CA ASN A 37 -10.27 18.30 6.00
C ASN A 37 -8.83 17.94 5.59
N ARG A 38 -8.61 17.48 4.35
CA ARG A 38 -7.29 17.11 3.81
C ARG A 38 -6.19 18.14 4.05
N PRO A 39 -6.44 19.48 3.94
CA PRO A 39 -5.41 20.47 4.24
C PRO A 39 -4.86 20.39 5.66
N GLN A 40 -5.69 20.03 6.65
CA GLN A 40 -5.26 19.90 8.05
C GLN A 40 -4.35 18.67 8.23
N TYR A 41 -4.66 17.55 7.59
CA TYR A 41 -3.80 16.36 7.63
C TYR A 41 -2.47 16.60 6.94
N THR A 42 -2.50 17.30 5.80
CA THR A 42 -1.31 17.73 5.05
C THR A 42 -0.42 18.64 5.91
N LEU A 43 -1.01 19.61 6.62
CA LEU A 43 -0.29 20.49 7.53
C LEU A 43 0.40 19.70 8.66
N LYS A 44 -0.33 18.79 9.31
CA LYS A 44 0.23 17.93 10.36
C LYS A 44 1.41 17.08 9.85
N ARG A 45 1.32 16.55 8.62
CA ARG A 45 2.43 15.82 8.00
C ARG A 45 3.62 16.73 7.73
N GLN A 46 3.38 17.95 7.23
CA GLN A 46 4.43 18.93 6.99
C GLN A 46 5.14 19.32 8.29
N GLU A 47 4.41 19.52 9.39
CA GLU A 47 5.00 19.79 10.71
C GLU A 47 5.94 18.69 11.19
N GLN A 48 5.58 17.40 10.92
CA GLN A 48 6.45 16.26 11.24
C GLN A 48 7.74 16.29 10.39
N ILE A 49 7.62 16.62 9.10
CA ILE A 49 8.76 16.76 8.19
C ILE A 49 9.66 17.90 8.64
N ASP A 50 9.09 19.05 8.96
CA ASP A 50 9.84 20.23 9.42
C ASP A 50 10.58 19.96 10.74
N ALA A 51 9.98 19.16 11.63
CA ALA A 51 10.64 18.73 12.87
C ALA A 51 11.86 17.84 12.59
N LEU A 52 11.78 16.91 11.64
CA LEU A 52 12.92 16.08 11.23
C LEU A 52 13.99 16.91 10.52
N GLN A 53 13.60 17.85 9.67
CA GLN A 53 14.56 18.76 9.03
C GLN A 53 15.29 19.66 10.04
N ARG A 54 14.59 20.13 11.10
CA ARG A 54 15.26 20.87 12.20
C ARG A 54 16.29 20.00 12.91
N LYS A 55 15.95 18.75 13.24
CA LYS A 55 16.90 17.78 13.83
C LYS A 55 18.10 17.57 12.92
N LEU A 56 17.87 17.39 11.62
CA LEU A 56 18.92 17.18 10.62
C LEU A 56 19.91 18.35 10.58
N ARG A 57 19.42 19.60 10.65
CA ARG A 57 20.29 20.80 10.69
C ARG A 57 21.14 20.87 11.95
N LEU A 58 20.65 20.34 13.06
CA LEU A 58 21.35 20.34 14.35
C LEU A 58 22.24 19.11 14.55
N SER A 59 22.14 18.12 13.68
CA SER A 59 22.91 16.87 13.78
C SER A 59 24.39 17.11 13.49
N HIS A 60 25.24 16.51 14.30
CA HIS A 60 26.71 16.61 14.23
C HIS A 60 27.37 15.30 13.79
N SER A 61 26.64 14.18 13.72
CA SER A 61 27.21 12.88 13.32
C SER A 61 26.63 12.41 11.99
N ASP A 62 27.48 11.80 11.17
CA ASP A 62 27.07 11.22 9.89
C ASP A 62 26.08 10.05 10.09
N GLN A 63 26.23 9.29 11.17
CA GLN A 63 25.28 8.23 11.50
C GLN A 63 23.88 8.79 11.80
N GLU A 64 23.80 9.82 12.66
CA GLU A 64 22.54 10.46 13.00
C GLU A 64 21.86 11.08 11.76
N ARG A 65 22.65 11.73 10.89
CA ARG A 65 22.15 12.29 9.62
C ARG A 65 21.59 11.19 8.70
N TYR A 66 22.30 10.06 8.60
CA TYR A 66 21.86 8.92 7.79
C TYR A 66 20.52 8.37 8.28
N ASP A 67 20.34 8.25 9.58
CA ASP A 67 19.09 7.79 10.20
C ASP A 67 17.96 8.80 10.04
N LEU A 68 18.22 10.10 10.20
CA LEU A 68 17.25 11.16 9.97
C LEU A 68 16.80 11.25 8.50
N TYR A 69 17.71 11.06 7.55
CA TYR A 69 17.34 10.95 6.14
C TYR A 69 16.47 9.72 5.87
N ARG A 70 16.70 8.58 6.55
CA ARG A 70 15.83 7.40 6.46
C ARG A 70 14.42 7.71 6.95
N GLU A 71 14.28 8.43 8.07
CA GLU A 71 12.99 8.85 8.59
C GLU A 71 12.29 9.84 7.65
N LEU A 72 13.02 10.82 7.10
CA LEU A 72 12.51 11.75 6.10
C LEU A 72 12.04 11.05 4.84
N PHE A 73 12.81 10.06 4.33
CA PHE A 73 12.39 9.23 3.20
C PHE A 73 11.04 8.56 3.49
N GLY A 74 10.88 7.94 4.67
CA GLY A 74 9.61 7.35 5.09
C GLY A 74 8.44 8.33 5.13
N LYS A 75 8.71 9.62 5.38
CA LYS A 75 7.68 10.67 5.32
C LYS A 75 7.39 11.15 3.89
N TYR A 76 8.38 11.16 3.00
CA TYR A 76 8.23 11.69 1.64
C TYR A 76 7.70 10.66 0.64
N ARG A 77 8.08 9.37 0.74
CA ARG A 77 7.84 8.35 -0.29
C ARG A 77 6.38 8.17 -0.73
N SER A 78 5.42 8.45 0.15
CA SER A 78 3.98 8.43 -0.13
C SER A 78 3.34 9.82 -0.11
N TYR A 79 4.16 10.87 -0.21
CA TYR A 79 3.70 12.26 -0.10
C TYR A 79 4.29 13.20 -1.17
N ARG A 80 5.62 13.16 -1.39
CA ARG A 80 6.34 13.94 -2.40
C ARG A 80 7.51 13.13 -2.95
N MET A 81 7.35 12.56 -4.12
CA MET A 81 8.34 11.66 -4.73
C MET A 81 9.66 12.36 -5.09
N ASP A 82 9.62 13.61 -5.56
CA ASP A 82 10.81 14.44 -5.80
C ASP A 82 11.67 14.61 -4.54
N SER A 83 11.02 14.95 -3.43
CA SER A 83 11.68 15.08 -2.14
C SER A 83 12.19 13.74 -1.60
N ALA A 84 11.45 12.64 -1.84
CA ALA A 84 11.89 11.29 -1.50
C ALA A 84 13.15 10.92 -2.27
N LEU A 85 13.19 11.18 -3.59
CA LEU A 85 14.36 10.94 -4.42
C LEU A 85 15.57 11.76 -3.94
N TRP A 86 15.36 13.05 -3.66
CA TRP A 86 16.43 13.89 -3.15
C TRP A 86 17.00 13.34 -1.84
N VAL A 87 16.15 12.96 -0.90
CA VAL A 87 16.57 12.37 0.40
C VAL A 87 17.30 11.05 0.19
N ALA A 88 16.82 10.18 -0.70
CA ALA A 88 17.49 8.91 -1.01
C ALA A 88 18.89 9.13 -1.57
N ASN A 89 19.08 10.11 -2.46
CA ASN A 89 20.38 10.49 -2.99
C ASN A 89 21.32 11.03 -1.88
N GLN A 90 20.80 11.88 -0.95
CA GLN A 90 21.59 12.33 0.20
C GLN A 90 22.07 11.17 1.08
N ARG A 91 21.22 10.13 1.25
CA ARG A 91 21.61 8.92 1.97
C ARG A 91 22.74 8.15 1.27
N VAL A 92 22.67 8.00 -0.06
CA VAL A 92 23.75 7.34 -0.84
C VAL A 92 25.07 8.08 -0.66
N GLU A 93 25.09 9.40 -0.86
CA GLU A 93 26.31 10.20 -0.76
C GLU A 93 26.89 10.17 0.67
N LEU A 94 26.04 10.21 1.68
CA LEU A 94 26.44 10.09 3.08
C LEU A 94 27.03 8.71 3.38
N ALA A 95 26.39 7.64 2.92
CA ALA A 95 26.87 6.26 3.08
C ALA A 95 28.23 6.02 2.41
N LYS A 96 28.45 6.61 1.21
CA LYS A 96 29.74 6.59 0.52
C LYS A 96 30.84 7.29 1.35
N ARG A 97 30.56 8.47 1.93
CA ARG A 97 31.51 9.17 2.82
C ARG A 97 31.84 8.33 4.06
N MET A 98 30.83 7.67 4.64
CA MET A 98 31.00 6.76 5.78
C MET A 98 31.76 5.48 5.41
N LYS A 99 32.03 5.24 4.12
CA LYS A 99 32.64 4.02 3.58
C LYS A 99 31.89 2.75 4.02
N ASN A 100 30.56 2.83 4.09
CA ASN A 100 29.70 1.73 4.51
C ASN A 100 28.90 1.19 3.31
N PRO A 101 29.35 0.09 2.68
CA PRO A 101 28.72 -0.47 1.49
C PRO A 101 27.29 -0.96 1.76
N LEU A 102 27.00 -1.51 2.95
CA LEU A 102 25.65 -1.91 3.35
C LEU A 102 24.68 -0.72 3.34
N TYR A 103 25.13 0.42 3.86
CA TYR A 103 24.30 1.65 3.87
C TYR A 103 24.10 2.19 2.47
N VAL A 104 25.09 2.10 1.59
CA VAL A 104 24.94 2.47 0.17
C VAL A 104 23.84 1.65 -0.47
N ARG A 105 23.90 0.30 -0.37
CA ARG A 105 22.89 -0.60 -0.94
C ARG A 105 21.49 -0.36 -0.36
N SER A 106 21.42 -0.17 0.95
CA SER A 106 20.15 0.18 1.62
C SER A 106 19.54 1.50 1.12
N ALA A 107 20.36 2.49 0.77
CA ALA A 107 19.90 3.75 0.22
C ALA A 107 19.54 3.65 -1.28
N GLU A 108 20.27 2.85 -2.06
CA GLU A 108 19.96 2.57 -3.47
C GLU A 108 18.59 1.88 -3.61
N LEU A 109 18.19 1.00 -2.67
CA LEU A 109 16.84 0.44 -2.63
C LEU A 109 15.75 1.50 -2.49
N ASN A 110 16.02 2.61 -1.81
CA ASN A 110 15.08 3.72 -1.74
C ASN A 110 14.95 4.46 -3.07
N ILE A 111 16.04 4.58 -3.85
CA ILE A 111 15.98 5.16 -5.20
C ILE A 111 15.15 4.23 -6.10
N ALA A 112 15.38 2.91 -6.04
CA ALA A 112 14.59 1.95 -6.80
C ALA A 112 13.09 2.06 -6.46
N GLU A 113 12.72 2.18 -5.17
CA GLU A 113 11.33 2.38 -4.75
C GLU A 113 10.71 3.63 -5.40
N VAL A 114 11.44 4.75 -5.44
CA VAL A 114 10.95 5.97 -6.07
C VAL A 114 10.78 5.78 -7.57
N MET A 115 11.76 5.18 -8.26
CA MET A 115 11.68 4.93 -9.71
C MET A 115 10.46 4.06 -10.04
N ILE A 116 10.23 3.00 -9.27
CA ILE A 116 9.06 2.13 -9.41
C ILE A 116 7.76 2.93 -9.16
N GLY A 117 7.74 3.75 -8.12
CA GLY A 117 6.57 4.55 -7.76
C GLY A 117 6.17 5.62 -8.78
N VAL A 118 7.12 6.09 -9.58
CA VAL A 118 6.87 7.05 -10.70
C VAL A 118 6.80 6.36 -12.06
N ALA A 119 6.58 5.04 -12.08
CA ALA A 119 6.46 4.19 -13.27
C ALA A 119 7.72 4.12 -14.17
N MET A 120 8.89 4.51 -13.66
CA MET A 120 10.19 4.30 -14.30
C MET A 120 10.69 2.87 -13.99
N TYR A 121 9.94 1.87 -14.47
CA TYR A 121 10.16 0.46 -14.09
C TYR A 121 11.51 -0.07 -14.55
N LYS A 122 11.97 0.34 -15.76
CA LYS A 122 13.26 -0.07 -16.29
C LYS A 122 14.41 0.41 -15.40
N GLU A 123 14.40 1.68 -15.04
CA GLU A 123 15.41 2.30 -14.18
C GLU A 123 15.38 1.68 -12.77
N GLY A 124 14.18 1.41 -12.25
CA GLY A 124 14.00 0.70 -10.97
C GLY A 124 14.63 -0.70 -11.01
N LEU A 125 14.37 -1.48 -12.07
CA LEU A 125 14.96 -2.81 -12.25
C LEU A 125 16.48 -2.74 -12.45
N GLU A 126 17.01 -1.80 -13.23
CA GLU A 126 18.46 -1.62 -13.42
C GLU A 126 19.18 -1.37 -12.07
N ILE A 127 18.57 -0.60 -11.17
CA ILE A 127 19.12 -0.39 -9.83
C ILE A 127 19.08 -1.70 -9.02
N LEU A 128 17.95 -2.40 -9.03
CA LEU A 128 17.79 -3.65 -8.30
C LEU A 128 18.75 -4.73 -8.81
N ASP A 129 18.91 -4.88 -10.13
CA ASP A 129 19.82 -5.84 -10.76
C ASP A 129 21.31 -5.54 -10.44
N GLY A 130 21.64 -4.29 -10.14
CA GLY A 130 22.95 -3.87 -9.67
C GLY A 130 23.26 -4.21 -8.20
N ILE A 131 22.27 -4.65 -7.43
CA ILE A 131 22.40 -4.99 -6.00
C ILE A 131 22.48 -6.51 -5.83
N LYS A 132 23.49 -7.00 -5.14
CA LYS A 132 23.54 -8.41 -4.74
C LYS A 132 22.87 -8.56 -3.37
N SER A 133 21.97 -9.53 -3.23
CA SER A 133 21.31 -9.81 -1.94
C SER A 133 22.28 -10.07 -0.79
N ALA A 134 23.47 -10.63 -1.10
CA ALA A 134 24.53 -10.86 -0.13
C ALA A 134 25.16 -9.56 0.44
N ASP A 135 24.97 -8.42 -0.23
CA ASP A 135 25.45 -7.09 0.21
C ASP A 135 24.44 -6.40 1.13
N LEU A 136 23.36 -7.07 1.51
CA LEU A 136 22.26 -6.56 2.32
C LEU A 136 22.15 -7.32 3.65
N ASP A 137 21.65 -6.65 4.68
CA ASP A 137 21.19 -7.33 5.89
C ASP A 137 19.82 -8.02 5.68
N ALA A 138 19.36 -8.78 6.64
CA ALA A 138 18.11 -9.53 6.53
C ALA A 138 16.89 -8.63 6.23
N SER A 139 16.86 -7.40 6.77
CA SER A 139 15.80 -6.45 6.51
C SER A 139 15.90 -5.88 5.10
N GLY A 140 17.11 -5.60 4.64
CA GLY A 140 17.41 -5.14 3.29
C GLY A 140 17.05 -6.18 2.24
N VAL A 141 17.36 -7.46 2.47
CA VAL A 141 16.98 -8.56 1.54
C VAL A 141 15.45 -8.67 1.43
N SER A 142 14.72 -8.61 2.55
CA SER A 142 13.25 -8.62 2.52
C SER A 142 12.68 -7.42 1.74
N TYR A 143 13.27 -6.23 1.91
CA TYR A 143 12.88 -5.03 1.19
C TYR A 143 13.24 -5.09 -0.30
N TYR A 144 14.39 -5.64 -0.64
CA TYR A 144 14.84 -5.90 -2.01
C TYR A 144 13.87 -6.79 -2.79
N TYR A 145 13.47 -7.93 -2.21
CA TYR A 145 12.47 -8.80 -2.84
C TYR A 145 11.10 -8.15 -2.92
N TYR A 146 10.75 -7.31 -1.93
CA TYR A 146 9.51 -6.54 -1.98
C TYR A 146 9.49 -5.54 -3.16
N GLN A 147 10.62 -4.91 -3.49
CA GLN A 147 10.69 -4.01 -4.66
C GLN A 147 10.51 -4.78 -5.97
N TYR A 148 11.11 -5.96 -6.13
CA TYR A 148 10.85 -6.82 -7.29
C TYR A 148 9.38 -7.26 -7.37
N HIS A 149 8.81 -7.68 -6.25
CA HIS A 149 7.39 -8.01 -6.19
C HIS A 149 6.52 -6.83 -6.64
N GLN A 150 6.77 -5.63 -6.14
CA GLN A 150 6.03 -4.42 -6.49
C GLN A 150 6.16 -4.04 -7.96
N VAL A 151 7.38 -4.00 -8.50
CA VAL A 151 7.56 -3.61 -9.91
C VAL A 151 6.88 -4.59 -10.85
N TYR A 152 6.99 -5.90 -10.62
CA TYR A 152 6.34 -6.89 -11.47
C TYR A 152 4.82 -6.91 -11.29
N THR A 153 4.30 -6.61 -10.11
CA THR A 153 2.85 -6.42 -9.89
C THR A 153 2.34 -5.25 -10.72
N LEU A 154 3.01 -4.10 -10.65
CA LEU A 154 2.63 -2.92 -11.44
C LEU A 154 2.78 -3.17 -12.94
N MET A 155 3.85 -3.83 -13.38
CA MET A 155 4.02 -4.20 -14.79
C MET A 155 2.93 -5.16 -15.27
N ALA A 156 2.44 -6.05 -14.42
CA ALA A 156 1.30 -6.92 -14.74
C ALA A 156 -0.01 -6.13 -14.87
N ASP A 157 -0.24 -5.16 -13.97
CA ASP A 157 -1.46 -4.35 -13.99
C ASP A 157 -1.57 -3.47 -15.23
N TYR A 158 -0.43 -3.03 -15.79
CA TYR A 158 -0.36 -2.19 -16.98
C TYR A 158 0.09 -2.95 -18.25
N ALA A 159 0.15 -4.29 -18.19
CA ALA A 159 0.59 -5.10 -19.32
C ALA A 159 -0.37 -5.00 -20.53
N PHE A 160 0.21 -4.84 -21.71
CA PHE A 160 -0.53 -4.69 -22.97
C PHE A 160 -1.27 -5.98 -23.39
N SER A 161 -0.77 -7.15 -23.02
CA SER A 161 -1.35 -8.44 -23.41
C SER A 161 -1.49 -9.38 -22.23
N ASP A 162 -2.44 -10.33 -22.31
CA ASP A 162 -2.64 -11.35 -21.29
C ASP A 162 -1.39 -12.19 -21.08
N GLN A 163 -0.64 -12.50 -22.13
CA GLN A 163 0.62 -13.25 -22.02
C GLN A 163 1.66 -12.48 -21.18
N MET A 164 1.82 -11.19 -21.41
CA MET A 164 2.73 -10.35 -20.61
C MET A 164 2.24 -10.23 -19.18
N LYS A 165 0.94 -10.05 -18.99
CA LYS A 165 0.30 -9.98 -17.68
C LYS A 165 0.59 -11.23 -16.85
N GLU A 166 0.36 -12.40 -17.41
CA GLU A 166 0.63 -13.68 -16.73
C GLU A 166 2.13 -13.89 -16.47
N HIS A 167 3.00 -13.49 -17.39
CA HIS A 167 4.45 -13.54 -17.20
C HIS A 167 4.88 -12.69 -15.98
N TYR A 168 4.46 -11.42 -15.92
CA TYR A 168 4.82 -10.55 -14.81
C TYR A 168 4.17 -10.97 -13.49
N ARG A 169 2.94 -11.47 -13.51
CA ARG A 169 2.30 -12.06 -12.33
C ARG A 169 3.09 -13.25 -11.78
N GLY A 170 3.57 -14.12 -12.66
CA GLY A 170 4.42 -15.25 -12.26
C GLY A 170 5.70 -14.79 -11.56
N LEU A 171 6.38 -13.76 -12.09
CA LEU A 171 7.57 -13.17 -11.46
C LEU A 171 7.21 -12.53 -10.10
N ALA A 172 6.16 -11.73 -10.04
CA ALA A 172 5.71 -11.12 -8.78
C ALA A 172 5.42 -12.17 -7.71
N TYR A 173 4.81 -13.29 -8.11
CA TYR A 173 4.49 -14.40 -7.22
C TYR A 173 5.74 -15.10 -6.66
N GLN A 174 6.76 -15.34 -7.48
CA GLN A 174 8.03 -15.93 -7.01
C GLN A 174 8.71 -15.06 -5.94
N TYR A 175 8.73 -13.73 -6.14
CA TYR A 175 9.27 -12.82 -5.14
C TYR A 175 8.40 -12.75 -3.88
N LYS A 176 7.09 -12.86 -3.99
CA LYS A 176 6.18 -12.97 -2.84
C LYS A 176 6.48 -14.18 -1.97
N ASP A 177 6.69 -15.35 -2.56
CA ASP A 177 7.08 -16.57 -1.82
C ASP A 177 8.42 -16.37 -1.09
N SER A 178 9.38 -15.73 -1.73
CA SER A 178 10.67 -15.39 -1.10
C SER A 178 10.47 -14.47 0.12
N ILE A 179 9.61 -13.44 0.02
CA ILE A 179 9.30 -12.54 1.14
C ILE A 179 8.62 -13.31 2.28
N ILE A 180 7.64 -14.17 1.97
CA ILE A 180 6.92 -14.97 2.97
C ILE A 180 7.90 -15.86 3.74
N SER A 181 8.81 -16.56 3.04
CA SER A 181 9.79 -17.48 3.65
C SER A 181 10.76 -16.79 4.62
N MET A 182 11.00 -15.50 4.44
CA MET A 182 11.92 -14.70 5.27
C MET A 182 11.23 -14.04 6.48
N ARG A 183 9.91 -13.97 6.48
CA ARG A 183 9.16 -13.32 7.56
C ARG A 183 8.82 -14.31 8.67
N ARG A 184 8.85 -13.81 9.91
CA ARG A 184 8.41 -14.63 11.06
C ARG A 184 6.94 -15.02 10.88
N PRO A 185 6.62 -16.34 10.90
CA PRO A 185 5.24 -16.80 10.83
C PRO A 185 4.37 -16.13 11.90
N GLY A 186 3.16 -15.73 11.53
CA GLY A 186 2.22 -15.03 12.40
C GLY A 186 2.51 -13.53 12.61
N SER A 187 3.62 -12.98 12.12
CA SER A 187 3.82 -11.53 12.13
C SER A 187 2.84 -10.83 11.18
N GLN A 188 2.46 -9.57 11.46
CA GLN A 188 1.54 -8.81 10.61
C GLN A 188 2.01 -8.78 9.14
N GLY A 189 3.30 -8.53 8.91
CA GLY A 189 3.84 -8.54 7.55
C GLY A 189 3.79 -9.92 6.86
N TYR A 190 3.93 -11.03 7.62
CA TYR A 190 3.73 -12.38 7.11
C TYR A 190 2.27 -12.62 6.73
N LEU A 191 1.34 -12.27 7.65
CA LEU A 191 -0.09 -12.48 7.46
C LEU A 191 -0.63 -11.69 6.26
N LEU A 192 -0.20 -10.44 6.07
CA LEU A 192 -0.60 -9.64 4.92
C LEU A 192 -0.10 -10.25 3.59
N MET A 193 1.15 -10.70 3.52
CA MET A 193 1.67 -11.36 2.31
C MET A 193 0.97 -12.71 2.05
N MET A 194 0.67 -13.47 3.11
CA MET A 194 -0.10 -14.72 2.98
C MET A 194 -1.52 -14.48 2.48
N SER A 195 -2.20 -13.43 2.97
CA SER A 195 -3.54 -13.10 2.49
C SER A 195 -3.56 -12.76 1.00
N GLU A 196 -2.57 -12.00 0.51
CA GLU A 196 -2.44 -11.72 -0.92
C GLU A 196 -2.13 -12.99 -1.74
N LYS A 197 -1.36 -13.94 -1.18
CA LYS A 197 -1.11 -15.23 -1.81
C LYS A 197 -2.40 -16.04 -1.92
N LEU A 198 -3.17 -16.12 -0.84
CA LEU A 198 -4.46 -16.82 -0.80
C LEU A 198 -5.47 -16.20 -1.77
N LEU A 199 -5.49 -14.88 -1.93
CA LEU A 199 -6.33 -14.21 -2.95
C LEU A 199 -5.95 -14.64 -4.37
N TYR A 200 -4.67 -14.76 -4.65
CA TYR A 200 -4.18 -15.24 -5.94
C TYR A 200 -4.53 -16.73 -6.17
N GLU A 201 -4.52 -17.55 -5.12
CA GLU A 201 -4.92 -18.95 -5.14
C GLU A 201 -6.46 -19.17 -5.09
N GLU A 202 -7.24 -18.08 -5.18
CA GLU A 202 -8.71 -18.08 -5.10
C GLU A 202 -9.29 -18.60 -3.78
N LYS A 203 -8.47 -18.64 -2.71
CA LYS A 203 -8.86 -19.02 -1.35
C LYS A 203 -9.39 -17.82 -0.58
N TYR A 204 -10.49 -17.25 -1.06
CA TYR A 204 -10.99 -15.96 -0.59
C TYR A 204 -11.41 -15.98 0.87
N ASP A 205 -12.08 -17.02 1.36
CA ASP A 205 -12.53 -17.11 2.76
C ASP A 205 -11.35 -17.13 3.73
N GLU A 206 -10.30 -17.91 3.42
CA GLU A 206 -9.09 -17.97 4.25
C GLU A 206 -8.36 -16.59 4.26
N ALA A 207 -8.28 -15.95 3.10
CA ALA A 207 -7.70 -14.61 3.00
C ALA A 207 -8.47 -13.58 3.84
N ILE A 208 -9.81 -13.60 3.79
CA ILE A 208 -10.69 -12.72 4.55
C ILE A 208 -10.48 -12.89 6.05
N GLU A 209 -10.41 -14.11 6.56
CA GLU A 209 -10.19 -14.36 8.00
C GLU A 209 -8.84 -13.78 8.47
N ILE A 210 -7.77 -13.99 7.69
CA ILE A 210 -6.46 -13.38 7.98
C ILE A 210 -6.53 -11.86 7.94
N LEU A 211 -7.16 -11.29 6.91
CA LEU A 211 -7.26 -9.83 6.75
C LEU A 211 -8.08 -9.17 7.84
N LYS A 212 -9.19 -9.80 8.30
CA LYS A 212 -9.97 -9.33 9.45
C LYS A 212 -9.15 -9.34 10.73
N SER A 213 -8.36 -10.38 10.95
CA SER A 213 -7.45 -10.46 12.09
C SER A 213 -6.38 -9.36 12.04
N CYS A 214 -5.81 -9.10 10.85
CA CYS A 214 -4.87 -8.00 10.65
C CYS A 214 -5.54 -6.63 10.89
N TYR A 215 -6.72 -6.42 10.35
CA TYR A 215 -7.51 -5.19 10.55
C TYR A 215 -7.72 -4.91 12.04
N LYS A 216 -8.24 -5.88 12.77
CA LYS A 216 -8.47 -5.76 14.23
C LYS A 216 -7.17 -5.44 14.98
N THR A 217 -6.08 -6.13 14.66
CA THR A 217 -4.78 -5.88 15.30
C THR A 217 -4.27 -4.46 15.02
N HIS A 218 -4.46 -3.97 13.78
CA HIS A 218 -4.06 -2.61 13.40
C HIS A 218 -4.89 -1.57 14.16
N GLU A 219 -6.21 -1.76 14.23
CA GLU A 219 -7.13 -0.88 14.94
C GLU A 219 -6.77 -0.81 16.44
N GLU A 220 -6.60 -1.95 17.12
CA GLU A 220 -6.24 -2.04 18.54
C GLU A 220 -4.89 -1.38 18.86
N LYS A 221 -3.93 -1.42 17.92
CA LYS A 221 -2.59 -0.82 18.09
C LYS A 221 -2.47 0.61 17.58
N GLY A 222 -3.54 1.18 17.01
CA GLY A 222 -3.51 2.51 16.40
C GLY A 222 -2.64 2.59 15.14
N TYR A 223 -2.45 1.46 14.42
CA TYR A 223 -1.79 1.45 13.13
C TYR A 223 -2.79 1.78 12.02
N SER A 224 -2.29 2.21 10.86
CA SER A 224 -3.16 2.43 9.70
C SER A 224 -3.86 1.14 9.29
N VAL A 225 -5.17 1.19 9.14
CA VAL A 225 -6.01 0.08 8.66
C VAL A 225 -6.12 0.06 7.13
N ALA A 226 -5.46 0.97 6.41
CA ALA A 226 -5.60 1.09 4.95
C ALA A 226 -5.24 -0.22 4.23
N ILE A 227 -4.07 -0.83 4.54
CA ILE A 227 -3.60 -2.04 3.86
C ILE A 227 -4.53 -3.25 4.10
N PRO A 228 -4.89 -3.64 5.34
CA PRO A 228 -5.83 -4.75 5.52
C PRO A 228 -7.22 -4.44 4.93
N SER A 229 -7.65 -3.18 4.92
CA SER A 229 -8.95 -2.80 4.34
C SER A 229 -8.96 -2.92 2.82
N ILE A 230 -7.94 -2.46 2.11
CA ILE A 230 -7.89 -2.66 0.66
C ILE A 230 -7.78 -4.15 0.29
N GLY A 231 -7.08 -4.95 1.10
CA GLY A 231 -7.06 -6.40 0.96
C GLY A 231 -8.45 -7.02 1.08
N LEU A 232 -9.23 -6.64 2.12
CA LEU A 232 -10.62 -7.05 2.29
C LEU A 232 -11.51 -6.60 1.13
N ALA A 233 -11.35 -5.36 0.67
CA ALA A 233 -12.09 -4.85 -0.47
C ALA A 233 -11.83 -5.67 -1.75
N ASN A 234 -10.56 -6.04 -2.01
CA ASN A 234 -10.21 -6.88 -3.15
C ASN A 234 -10.80 -8.30 -3.01
N ALA A 235 -10.73 -8.91 -1.80
CA ALA A 235 -11.33 -10.22 -1.55
C ALA A 235 -12.84 -10.22 -1.83
N TYR A 236 -13.56 -9.22 -1.32
CA TYR A 236 -14.99 -9.11 -1.54
C TYR A 236 -15.35 -8.76 -2.99
N ALA A 237 -14.48 -8.05 -3.72
CA ALA A 237 -14.63 -7.83 -5.15
C ALA A 237 -14.60 -9.15 -5.93
N PHE A 238 -13.64 -10.04 -5.63
CA PHE A 238 -13.56 -11.37 -6.26
C PHE A 238 -14.77 -12.26 -5.94
N MET A 239 -15.36 -12.08 -4.76
CA MET A 239 -16.60 -12.78 -4.37
C MET A 239 -17.88 -12.14 -4.91
N GLY A 240 -17.79 -11.01 -5.62
CA GLY A 240 -18.95 -10.27 -6.14
C GLY A 240 -19.75 -9.53 -5.07
N ASN A 241 -19.22 -9.36 -3.85
CA ASN A 241 -19.89 -8.63 -2.78
C ASN A 241 -19.55 -7.14 -2.82
N THR A 242 -20.27 -6.40 -3.66
CA THR A 242 -20.05 -4.97 -3.91
C THR A 242 -20.25 -4.11 -2.65
N GLU A 243 -21.17 -4.49 -1.76
CA GLU A 243 -21.44 -3.71 -0.54
C GLU A 243 -20.25 -3.75 0.43
N LEU A 244 -19.71 -4.95 0.70
CA LEU A 244 -18.51 -5.09 1.53
C LEU A 244 -17.27 -4.51 0.84
N GLN A 245 -17.18 -4.64 -0.47
CA GLN A 245 -16.13 -3.99 -1.25
C GLN A 245 -16.15 -2.46 -1.04
N LYS A 246 -17.32 -1.81 -1.20
CA LYS A 246 -17.47 -0.35 -0.96
C LYS A 246 -17.10 0.03 0.46
N LYS A 247 -17.61 -0.73 1.45
CA LYS A 247 -17.29 -0.50 2.86
C LYS A 247 -15.77 -0.42 3.09
N TYR A 248 -15.04 -1.43 2.68
CA TYR A 248 -13.60 -1.51 2.95
C TYR A 248 -12.77 -0.58 2.07
N LEU A 249 -13.23 -0.24 0.86
CA LEU A 249 -12.62 0.83 0.06
C LEU A 249 -12.77 2.20 0.75
N ALA A 250 -13.95 2.50 1.30
CA ALA A 250 -14.16 3.75 2.03
C ALA A 250 -13.26 3.85 3.27
N ILE A 251 -13.18 2.77 4.08
CA ILE A 251 -12.30 2.72 5.26
C ILE A 251 -10.83 2.93 4.87
N SER A 252 -10.37 2.25 3.82
CA SER A 252 -8.99 2.40 3.33
C SER A 252 -8.72 3.83 2.86
N ALA A 253 -9.62 4.42 2.06
CA ALA A 253 -9.48 5.79 1.56
C ALA A 253 -9.48 6.83 2.69
N ILE A 254 -10.34 6.67 3.71
CA ILE A 254 -10.34 7.53 4.90
C ILE A 254 -8.98 7.47 5.60
N ALA A 255 -8.46 6.27 5.84
CA ALA A 255 -7.18 6.07 6.52
C ALA A 255 -6.00 6.70 5.75
N ASP A 256 -5.97 6.57 4.42
CA ASP A 256 -4.95 7.17 3.56
C ASP A 256 -5.02 8.71 3.58
N ILE A 257 -6.20 9.29 3.45
CA ILE A 257 -6.39 10.75 3.48
C ILE A 257 -6.00 11.32 4.85
N GLN A 258 -6.42 10.68 5.95
CA GLN A 258 -6.09 11.13 7.31
C GLN A 258 -4.59 11.00 7.62
N ALA A 259 -3.90 10.05 7.00
CA ALA A 259 -2.44 9.92 7.06
C ALA A 259 -1.72 10.91 6.12
N ALA A 260 -2.43 11.71 5.33
CA ALA A 260 -1.90 12.51 4.23
C ALA A 260 -1.03 11.68 3.27
N THR A 261 -1.42 10.43 3.03
CA THR A 261 -0.83 9.55 2.02
C THR A 261 -1.46 9.86 0.67
N LYS A 262 -0.65 10.03 -0.36
CA LYS A 262 -1.12 10.31 -1.72
C LYS A 262 -1.24 9.04 -2.58
N GLU A 263 -1.64 7.95 -1.96
CA GLU A 263 -1.94 6.68 -2.59
C GLU A 263 -3.46 6.55 -2.71
N TYR A 264 -4.03 6.95 -3.85
CA TYR A 264 -5.48 7.09 -4.03
C TYR A 264 -6.17 5.88 -4.66
N ILE A 265 -5.54 4.70 -4.66
CA ILE A 265 -6.08 3.53 -5.33
C ILE A 265 -7.44 3.11 -4.77
N SER A 266 -7.64 3.19 -3.45
CA SER A 266 -8.91 2.87 -2.79
C SER A 266 -9.98 3.89 -3.15
N LEU A 267 -9.63 5.18 -3.16
CA LEU A 267 -10.53 6.27 -3.52
C LEU A 267 -10.97 6.16 -4.99
N TRP A 268 -10.03 5.86 -5.90
CA TRP A 268 -10.31 5.67 -7.32
C TRP A 268 -11.21 4.46 -7.58
N LYS A 269 -10.93 3.32 -6.95
CA LYS A 269 -11.78 2.12 -7.05
C LYS A 269 -13.20 2.39 -6.54
N LEU A 270 -13.33 3.10 -5.41
CA LEU A 270 -14.62 3.48 -4.85
C LEU A 270 -15.38 4.43 -5.76
N ALA A 271 -14.70 5.42 -6.34
CA ALA A 271 -15.29 6.34 -7.29
C ALA A 271 -15.88 5.62 -8.51
N ASN A 272 -15.17 4.60 -9.05
CA ASN A 272 -15.67 3.79 -10.16
C ASN A 272 -16.94 3.01 -9.78
N LEU A 273 -17.02 2.44 -8.59
CA LEU A 273 -18.23 1.75 -8.12
C LEU A 273 -19.41 2.72 -7.98
N LEU A 274 -19.19 3.86 -7.35
CA LEU A 274 -20.21 4.88 -7.18
C LEU A 274 -20.71 5.45 -8.53
N PHE A 275 -19.80 5.59 -9.50
CA PHE A 275 -20.16 5.98 -10.85
C PHE A 275 -21.11 4.95 -11.51
N GLN A 276 -20.81 3.66 -11.38
CA GLN A 276 -21.63 2.57 -11.91
C GLN A 276 -23.01 2.51 -11.23
N GLU A 277 -23.11 2.92 -9.96
CA GLU A 277 -24.35 2.97 -9.19
C GLU A 277 -25.15 4.27 -9.41
N GLY A 278 -24.61 5.24 -10.14
CA GLY A 278 -25.26 6.50 -10.46
C GLY A 278 -25.01 7.62 -9.44
N ASP A 279 -24.17 7.43 -8.41
CA ASP A 279 -23.71 8.53 -7.54
C ASP A 279 -22.56 9.31 -8.23
N ILE A 280 -22.94 9.98 -9.32
CA ILE A 280 -22.02 10.74 -10.17
C ILE A 280 -21.32 11.85 -9.38
N LYS A 281 -22.02 12.46 -8.44
CA LYS A 281 -21.49 13.59 -7.66
C LYS A 281 -20.30 13.16 -6.80
N ARG A 282 -20.44 12.08 -6.01
CA ARG A 282 -19.31 11.57 -5.21
C ARG A 282 -18.21 10.99 -6.09
N ALA A 283 -18.56 10.23 -7.13
CA ALA A 283 -17.60 9.68 -8.07
C ALA A 283 -16.69 10.78 -8.65
N TYR A 284 -17.27 11.87 -9.14
CA TYR A 284 -16.53 13.02 -9.64
C TYR A 284 -15.64 13.66 -8.55
N THR A 285 -16.19 13.93 -7.37
CA THR A 285 -15.43 14.53 -6.26
C THR A 285 -14.22 13.68 -5.85
N TYR A 286 -14.38 12.36 -5.84
CA TYR A 286 -13.31 11.44 -5.43
C TYR A 286 -12.20 11.32 -6.48
N ILE A 287 -12.59 11.30 -7.76
CA ILE A 287 -11.62 11.34 -8.87
C ILE A 287 -10.87 12.69 -8.88
N GLU A 288 -11.59 13.82 -8.77
CA GLU A 288 -10.99 15.15 -8.71
C GLU A 288 -9.98 15.26 -7.56
N CYS A 289 -10.33 14.74 -6.38
CA CYS A 289 -9.43 14.68 -5.23
C CYS A 289 -8.14 13.92 -5.53
N SER A 290 -8.23 12.79 -6.22
CA SER A 290 -7.06 11.98 -6.61
C SER A 290 -6.20 12.67 -7.67
N MET A 291 -6.81 13.39 -8.62
CA MET A 291 -6.11 14.10 -9.70
C MET A 291 -5.39 15.37 -9.24
N GLN A 292 -5.96 16.11 -8.30
CA GLN A 292 -5.36 17.36 -7.79
C GLN A 292 -3.96 17.12 -7.18
N ASP A 293 -3.74 15.97 -6.58
CA ASP A 293 -2.42 15.64 -6.03
C ASP A 293 -1.47 15.00 -7.06
N ALA A 294 -1.99 14.39 -8.12
CA ALA A 294 -1.16 13.86 -9.21
C ALA A 294 -0.44 14.99 -9.97
N THR A 295 -1.07 16.16 -10.09
CA THR A 295 -0.46 17.35 -10.73
C THR A 295 0.64 18.02 -9.89
N PHE A 296 0.72 17.73 -8.59
CA PHE A 296 1.81 18.20 -7.71
C PHE A 296 3.01 17.25 -7.66
N CYS A 297 2.94 16.11 -8.33
CA CYS A 297 4.04 15.13 -8.42
C CYS A 297 4.87 15.28 -9.70
N ASN A 298 4.52 16.25 -10.59
CA ASN A 298 5.25 16.59 -11.81
C ASN A 298 6.08 17.87 -11.63
#